data_1a7cd139b7109ef9d41a90095c7ff172
#
_entry.id   1a7cd139b7109ef9d41a90095c7ff172
#
_cell.length_a   1.000
_cell.length_b   1.000
_cell.length_c   1.000
_cell.angle_alpha   90.00
_cell.angle_beta   90.00
_cell.angle_gamma   90.00
#
_symmetry.space_group_name_H-M   'P 1'
#
loop_
_entity.id
_entity.type
_entity.pdbx_description
1 polymer ?
#
loop_
_entity_poly.entity_id
_entity_poly.type
_entity_poly.pdbx_seq_one_letter_code
_entity_poly.pdbx_strand_id
1 'polypeptide(L)'
;MNFEDRIKDKTLTKKEKIIADYILDNMETIGFGPIKNVANACGVSDTSIIRFLRELGYAGYTDFKKSINEKFLEQYNANLSPMQKFNQSKNYINTGSIAS
;
A
#
# COMPACT_ATOMS: atom_id res chain seq x y z
N MET A 1 -1.50 0.28 12.96
CA MET A 1 -0.39 1.23 12.80
C MET A 1 -0.03 1.33 11.32
N ASN A 2 -0.04 2.51 10.78
CA ASN A 2 0.24 2.69 9.36
C ASN A 2 1.73 2.87 9.11
N PHE A 3 2.11 2.98 7.85
CA PHE A 3 3.51 3.09 7.46
C PHE A 3 4.17 4.32 8.09
N GLU A 4 3.49 5.46 8.08
CA GLU A 4 4.03 6.68 8.65
C GLU A 4 4.33 6.52 10.13
N ASP A 5 3.45 5.86 10.86
CA ASP A 5 3.66 5.62 12.29
C ASP A 5 4.85 4.71 12.53
N ARG A 6 5.02 3.72 11.65
CA ARG A 6 6.12 2.76 11.82
C ARG A 6 7.48 3.38 11.60
N ILE A 7 7.60 4.36 10.71
CA ILE A 7 8.89 5.00 10.46
C ILE A 7 9.17 6.15 11.43
N LYS A 8 8.14 6.65 12.09
CA LYS A 8 8.26 7.83 12.94
C LYS A 8 9.22 7.63 14.10
N ASP A 9 9.20 6.45 14.70
CA ASP A 9 10.02 6.14 15.86
C ASP A 9 11.35 5.50 15.50
N LYS A 10 11.68 5.45 14.22
CA LYS A 10 12.85 4.75 13.76
C LYS A 10 13.89 5.73 13.23
N THR A 11 15.14 5.48 13.58
CA THR A 11 16.24 6.25 13.00
C THR A 11 16.60 5.61 11.67
N LEU A 12 16.33 6.32 10.58
CA LEU A 12 16.55 5.78 9.24
C LEU A 12 17.95 6.11 8.74
N THR A 13 18.57 5.15 8.07
CA THR A 13 19.80 5.42 7.34
C THR A 13 19.46 6.27 6.13
N LYS A 14 20.47 6.81 5.48
CA LYS A 14 20.27 7.62 4.28
C LYS A 14 19.51 6.84 3.21
N LYS A 15 19.88 5.58 3.00
CA LYS A 15 19.24 4.71 2.02
C LYS A 15 17.79 4.44 2.40
N GLU A 16 17.55 4.15 3.68
CA GLU A 16 16.21 3.89 4.17
C GLU A 16 15.33 5.11 4.04
N LYS A 17 15.89 6.29 4.24
CA LYS A 17 15.13 7.52 4.09
C LYS A 17 14.68 7.73 2.65
N ILE A 18 15.55 7.40 1.69
CA ILE A 18 15.19 7.48 0.28
C ILE A 18 14.01 6.57 -0.01
N ILE A 19 14.06 5.34 0.51
CA ILE A 19 12.99 4.37 0.31
C ILE A 19 11.70 4.88 0.96
N ALA A 20 11.78 5.35 2.20
CA ALA A 20 10.61 5.84 2.93
C ALA A 20 9.97 7.03 2.22
N ASP A 21 10.78 7.98 1.76
CA ASP A 21 10.27 9.16 1.06
C ASP A 21 9.56 8.77 -0.23
N TYR A 22 10.15 7.85 -0.99
CA TYR A 22 9.51 7.39 -2.22
C TYR A 22 8.18 6.72 -1.94
N ILE A 23 8.14 5.88 -0.92
CA ILE A 23 6.91 5.18 -0.55
C ILE A 23 5.82 6.17 -0.16
N LEU A 24 6.15 7.15 0.67
CA LEU A 24 5.17 8.14 1.11
C LEU A 24 4.60 8.95 -0.05
N ASP A 25 5.44 9.27 -1.05
CA ASP A 25 5.01 10.05 -2.19
C ASP A 25 4.24 9.24 -3.22
N ASN A 26 4.31 7.91 -3.18
CA ASN A 26 3.75 7.06 -4.22
C ASN A 26 2.91 5.90 -3.69
N MET A 27 2.33 6.05 -2.52
CA MET A 27 1.59 4.95 -1.88
C MET A 27 0.53 4.34 -2.75
N GLU A 28 -0.24 5.16 -3.43
CA GLU A 28 -1.33 4.67 -4.27
C GLU A 28 -0.80 3.80 -5.40
N THR A 29 0.25 4.27 -6.07
CA THR A 29 0.86 3.53 -7.16
C THR A 29 1.48 2.23 -6.67
N ILE A 30 2.15 2.28 -5.53
CA ILE A 30 2.82 1.11 -4.96
C ILE A 30 1.82 0.01 -4.64
N GLY A 31 0.63 0.37 -4.21
CA GLY A 31 -0.40 -0.61 -3.87
C GLY A 31 -0.77 -1.54 -5.01
N PHE A 32 -0.49 -1.14 -6.24
CA PHE A 32 -0.86 -1.91 -7.43
C PHE A 32 0.33 -2.37 -8.26
N GLY A 33 1.56 -2.09 -7.81
CA GLY A 33 2.74 -2.41 -8.60
C GLY A 33 3.64 -3.46 -7.98
N PRO A 34 4.57 -4.03 -8.76
CA PRO A 34 5.52 -4.99 -8.23
C PRO A 34 6.66 -4.29 -7.49
N ILE A 35 7.33 -5.04 -6.63
CA ILE A 35 8.45 -4.53 -5.85
C ILE A 35 9.55 -3.95 -6.73
N LYS A 36 9.73 -4.52 -7.91
CA LYS A 36 10.79 -4.08 -8.82
C LYS A 36 10.65 -2.61 -9.18
N ASN A 37 9.44 -2.10 -9.29
CA ASN A 37 9.23 -0.69 -9.59
C ASN A 37 9.75 0.20 -8.47
N VAL A 38 9.51 -0.19 -7.23
CA VAL A 38 10.00 0.56 -6.07
C VAL A 38 11.52 0.49 -5.99
N ALA A 39 12.06 -0.71 -6.17
CA ALA A 39 13.50 -0.90 -6.09
C ALA A 39 14.22 -0.08 -7.16
N ASN A 40 13.71 -0.11 -8.39
CA ASN A 40 14.32 0.66 -9.49
C ASN A 40 14.24 2.16 -9.23
N ALA A 41 13.11 2.64 -8.74
CA ALA A 41 12.92 4.05 -8.47
C ALA A 41 13.85 4.55 -7.36
N CYS A 42 14.12 3.69 -6.38
CA CYS A 42 14.99 4.05 -5.26
C CYS A 42 16.47 3.75 -5.53
N GLY A 43 16.76 3.05 -6.63
CA GLY A 43 18.14 2.69 -6.95
C GLY A 43 18.71 1.63 -6.03
N VAL A 44 17.87 0.71 -5.54
CA VAL A 44 18.30 -0.35 -4.61
C VAL A 44 17.78 -1.68 -5.12
N SER A 45 18.22 -2.77 -4.46
CA SER A 45 17.75 -4.11 -4.81
C SER A 45 16.40 -4.40 -4.15
N ASP A 46 15.70 -5.40 -4.69
CA ASP A 46 14.46 -5.88 -4.10
C ASP A 46 14.69 -6.30 -2.65
N THR A 47 15.81 -6.95 -2.40
CA THR A 47 16.17 -7.40 -1.06
C THR A 47 16.27 -6.24 -0.08
N SER A 48 16.81 -5.11 -0.52
CA SER A 48 16.90 -3.93 0.33
C SER A 48 15.52 -3.42 0.73
N ILE A 49 14.58 -3.43 -0.20
CA ILE A 49 13.21 -3.02 0.09
C ILE A 49 12.58 -3.98 1.11
N ILE A 50 12.70 -5.28 0.85
CA ILE A 50 12.11 -6.28 1.73
C ILE A 50 12.70 -6.18 3.13
N ARG A 51 14.01 -6.02 3.24
CA ARG A 51 14.67 -5.91 4.54
C ARG A 51 14.14 -4.70 5.30
N PHE A 52 14.03 -3.57 4.63
CA PHE A 52 13.53 -2.35 5.26
C PHE A 52 12.10 -2.56 5.78
N LEU A 53 11.24 -3.15 4.97
CA LEU A 53 9.86 -3.39 5.37
C LEU A 53 9.77 -4.36 6.55
N ARG A 54 10.62 -5.38 6.57
CA ARG A 54 10.64 -6.32 7.69
C ARG A 54 11.10 -5.65 8.98
N GLU A 55 12.03 -4.73 8.89
CA GLU A 55 12.45 -3.95 10.05
C GLU A 55 11.33 -3.10 10.60
N LEU A 56 10.39 -2.72 9.76
CA LEU A 56 9.23 -1.95 10.18
C LEU A 56 8.09 -2.83 10.68
N GLY A 57 8.25 -4.16 10.62
CA GLY A 57 7.26 -5.08 11.15
C GLY A 57 6.37 -5.74 10.11
N TYR A 58 6.59 -5.50 8.84
CA TYR A 58 5.83 -6.18 7.78
C TYR A 58 6.46 -7.53 7.49
N ALA A 59 5.64 -8.50 7.11
CA ALA A 59 6.16 -9.83 6.76
C ALA A 59 6.97 -9.80 5.47
N GLY A 60 6.64 -8.88 4.58
CA GLY A 60 7.32 -8.70 3.31
C GLY A 60 6.57 -7.69 2.46
N TYR A 61 6.87 -7.67 1.17
CA TYR A 61 6.26 -6.68 0.28
C TYR A 61 4.77 -6.91 0.08
N THR A 62 4.36 -8.16 -0.04
CA THR A 62 2.94 -8.49 -0.22
C THR A 62 2.10 -8.03 0.96
N ASP A 63 2.60 -8.27 2.17
CA ASP A 63 1.95 -7.83 3.40
C ASP A 63 1.85 -6.31 3.44
N PHE A 64 2.90 -5.63 3.04
CA PHE A 64 2.93 -4.18 2.99
C PHE A 64 1.90 -3.63 1.99
N LYS A 65 1.85 -4.21 0.78
CA LYS A 65 0.89 -3.80 -0.24
C LYS A 65 -0.54 -3.99 0.25
N LYS A 66 -0.80 -5.10 0.92
CA LYS A 66 -2.11 -5.38 1.47
C LYS A 66 -2.51 -4.30 2.47
N SER A 67 -1.58 -3.90 3.32
CA SER A 67 -1.81 -2.84 4.30
C SER A 67 -2.19 -1.53 3.63
N ILE A 68 -1.48 -1.17 2.57
CA ILE A 68 -1.77 0.05 1.82
C ILE A 68 -3.16 -0.02 1.19
N ASN A 69 -3.46 -1.13 0.55
CA ASN A 69 -4.74 -1.30 -0.15
C ASN A 69 -5.91 -1.29 0.82
N GLU A 70 -5.75 -1.88 2.00
CA GLU A 70 -6.77 -1.84 3.03
C GLU A 70 -7.04 -0.42 3.48
N LYS A 71 -6.00 0.38 3.62
CA LYS A 71 -6.15 1.77 4.03
C LYS A 71 -6.94 2.57 2.99
N PHE A 72 -6.60 2.42 1.73
CA PHE A 72 -7.32 3.12 0.66
C PHE A 72 -8.75 2.65 0.56
N LEU A 73 -8.99 1.36 0.72
CA LEU A 73 -10.33 0.82 0.67
C LEU A 73 -11.19 1.38 1.81
N GLU A 74 -10.64 1.50 3.00
CA GLU A 74 -11.34 2.09 4.12
C GLU A 74 -11.73 3.53 3.83
N GLN A 75 -10.82 4.31 3.28
CA GLN A 75 -11.08 5.70 2.96
C GLN A 75 -12.17 5.81 1.89
N TYR A 76 -12.11 4.95 0.90
CA TYR A 76 -13.09 4.92 -0.15
C TYR A 76 -14.48 4.60 0.41
N ASN A 77 -14.56 3.56 1.23
CA ASN A 77 -15.82 3.14 1.83
C ASN A 77 -16.39 4.21 2.77
N ALA A 78 -15.52 4.91 3.48
CA ALA A 78 -15.96 5.97 4.40
C ALA A 78 -16.63 7.12 3.65
N ASN A 79 -16.27 7.32 2.39
CA ASN A 79 -16.82 8.40 1.57
C ASN A 79 -18.03 7.99 0.75
N LEU A 80 -18.42 6.72 0.81
CA LEU A 80 -19.58 6.23 0.07
C LEU A 80 -20.85 6.39 0.89
N SER A 81 -21.95 6.67 0.22
CA SER A 81 -23.25 6.63 0.88
C SER A 81 -23.62 5.17 1.12
N PRO A 82 -24.54 4.89 2.05
CA PRO A 82 -24.99 3.52 2.27
C PRO A 82 -25.51 2.85 1.02
N MET A 83 -26.20 3.60 0.18
CA MET A 83 -26.74 3.07 -1.06
C MET A 83 -25.61 2.66 -2.02
N GLN A 84 -24.58 3.47 -2.12
CA GLN A 84 -23.44 3.14 -2.96
C GLN A 84 -22.72 1.90 -2.49
N LYS A 85 -22.57 1.74 -1.19
CA LYS A 85 -21.96 0.55 -0.64
C LYS A 85 -22.73 -0.71 -0.99
N PHE A 86 -24.04 -0.61 -0.91
CA PHE A 86 -24.91 -1.73 -1.24
C PHE A 86 -24.78 -2.10 -2.71
N ASN A 87 -24.84 -1.11 -3.58
CA ASN A 87 -24.72 -1.33 -5.01
C ASN A 87 -23.36 -1.93 -5.39
N GLN A 88 -22.33 -1.48 -4.73
CA GLN A 88 -21.00 -1.98 -4.97
C GLN A 88 -20.93 -3.48 -4.69
N SER A 89 -21.53 -3.92 -3.60
CA SER A 89 -21.59 -5.33 -3.28
C SER A 89 -22.32 -6.13 -4.33
N LYS A 90 -23.43 -5.61 -4.78
CA LYS A 90 -24.23 -6.30 -5.79
C LYS A 90 -23.49 -6.39 -7.12
N ASN A 91 -22.86 -5.32 -7.52
CA ASN A 91 -22.12 -5.33 -8.76
C ASN A 91 -21.02 -6.35 -8.75
N TYR A 92 -20.39 -6.50 -7.63
CA TYR A 92 -19.33 -7.45 -7.49
C TYR A 92 -19.83 -8.86 -7.70
N ILE A 93 -20.95 -9.19 -7.09
CA ILE A 93 -21.54 -10.49 -7.23
C ILE A 93 -21.98 -10.75 -8.63
N ASN A 94 -22.44 -9.73 -9.26
CA ASN A 94 -23.00 -9.87 -10.55
C ASN A 94 -21.99 -10.00 -11.62
N THR A 95 -20.88 -9.78 -11.38
CA THR A 95 -19.95 -9.89 -12.34
C THR A 95 -20.26 -9.16 -13.40
N GLY A 96 -20.41 -8.54 -13.27
CA GLY A 96 -20.54 -7.96 -14.22
C GLY A 96 -21.57 -7.84 -14.87
N SER A 97 -21.98 -7.97 -14.73
CA SER A 97 -22.87 -7.83 -15.45
C SER A 97 -23.59 -7.03 -14.91
N ILE A 98 -23.41 -6.72 -14.71
CA ILE A 98 -23.91 -6.16 -14.52
C ILE A 98 -24.10 -5.61 -14.19
N ALA A 99 -24.16 -5.50 -14.19
CA ALA A 99 -24.30 -4.91 -14.06
C ALA A 99 -24.71 -4.34 -13.58
N SER A 100 -24.71 -4.16 -13.43
CA SER A 100 -25.05 -3.40 -13.12
C SER A 100 -25.04 -3.00 -12.34
#